data_9cd27dc2cb90acbeaf7202cd5609bf18
#
_entry.id   9cd27dc2cb90acbeaf7202cd5609bf18
#
_cell.length_a   1.000
_cell.length_b   1.000
_cell.length_c   1.000
_cell.angle_alpha   90.00
_cell.angle_beta   90.00
_cell.angle_gamma   90.00
#
_symmetry.space_group_name_H-M   'P 1'
#
loop_
_entity.id
_entity.type
_entity.pdbx_description
1 polymer ?
#
loop_
_entity_poly.entity_id
_entity_poly.type
_entity_poly.pdbx_seq_one_letter_code
_entity_poly.pdbx_strand_id
1 'polypeptide(L)'
;MKKNRAKRVSHDKTRRLLLSLVGILGIATILLGSAIGYKLLQKQSYEQKIEALKSEKDQQFNSGSQKDHFRKGQAEVIAYYPLQGEEVIASVREKINQDIKEKLEDKEDLVFYYSEQLDPVLKGVVARNISKQVYDLSALKVEEKEKTSLGKIFLTEDGKDFDLSRLFKDASKAKELLLTQIKSTLEDKKLDQEKIDQVIKSFTDQELTSWSFDYKDSQIILYPANAGETVEEIALPISSFFDVIESSYLLEKDAELYQAYFAKKNKKVVALTFDDGPNPTTTTQALDTLAKYGVKATFFVLGKNIAGNENLLKRMKSEGHVVGNHSWSHPVLSQLSLEDAKKQITDTEDLL
;
A
#
# COMPACT_ATOMS: atom_id res chain seq x y z
N MET A 1 -91.16 25.21 -46.04
CA MET A 1 -90.49 23.97 -45.62
C MET A 1 -88.95 24.02 -45.65
N LYS A 2 -88.23 24.91 -46.30
CA LYS A 2 -86.77 24.97 -46.38
C LYS A 2 -86.04 25.54 -45.14
N LYS A 3 -86.61 26.47 -44.37
CA LYS A 3 -86.01 27.08 -43.15
C LYS A 3 -85.85 26.13 -41.96
N ASN A 4 -86.73 25.13 -41.77
CA ASN A 4 -86.71 24.18 -40.68
C ASN A 4 -85.62 23.07 -40.90
N ARG A 5 -85.22 22.78 -42.14
CA ARG A 5 -84.21 21.75 -42.43
C ARG A 5 -82.79 22.25 -42.17
N ALA A 6 -82.52 23.55 -42.39
CA ALA A 6 -81.25 24.19 -42.15
C ALA A 6 -80.93 24.31 -40.65
N LYS A 7 -81.93 24.65 -39.80
CA LYS A 7 -81.80 24.69 -38.33
C LYS A 7 -81.46 23.30 -37.74
N ARG A 8 -82.12 22.24 -38.27
CA ARG A 8 -81.92 20.85 -37.76
C ARG A 8 -80.53 20.31 -38.12
N VAL A 9 -79.98 20.61 -39.30
CA VAL A 9 -78.63 20.23 -39.75
C VAL A 9 -77.51 20.99 -39.00
N SER A 10 -77.76 22.26 -38.63
CA SER A 10 -76.85 23.03 -37.78
C SER A 10 -76.79 22.48 -36.36
N HIS A 11 -77.94 22.12 -35.76
CA HIS A 11 -77.97 21.59 -34.43
C HIS A 11 -77.35 20.20 -34.29
N ASP A 12 -77.43 19.37 -35.35
CA ASP A 12 -76.86 18.04 -35.38
C ASP A 12 -75.33 18.11 -35.55
N LYS A 13 -74.83 19.05 -36.33
CA LYS A 13 -73.37 19.33 -36.44
C LYS A 13 -72.77 19.84 -35.13
N THR A 14 -73.45 20.76 -34.44
CA THR A 14 -73.00 21.32 -33.16
C THR A 14 -73.03 20.22 -32.09
N ARG A 15 -74.03 19.36 -32.07
CA ARG A 15 -74.12 18.22 -31.11
C ARG A 15 -73.01 17.18 -31.36
N ARG A 16 -72.72 16.88 -32.62
CA ARG A 16 -71.59 15.97 -32.94
C ARG A 16 -70.22 16.58 -32.56
N LEU A 17 -70.06 17.89 -32.79
CA LEU A 17 -68.87 18.58 -32.34
C LEU A 17 -68.69 18.59 -30.83
N LEU A 18 -69.78 18.83 -30.09
CA LEU A 18 -69.79 18.75 -28.61
C LEU A 18 -69.47 17.35 -28.09
N LEU A 19 -70.08 16.32 -28.71
CA LEU A 19 -69.82 14.93 -28.32
C LEU A 19 -68.37 14.51 -28.64
N SER A 20 -67.79 14.97 -29.73
CA SER A 20 -66.35 14.73 -30.05
C SER A 20 -65.44 15.48 -29.08
N LEU A 21 -65.74 16.72 -28.70
CA LEU A 21 -64.99 17.48 -27.69
C LEU A 21 -65.05 16.82 -26.30
N VAL A 22 -66.19 16.34 -25.85
CA VAL A 22 -66.38 15.60 -24.59
C VAL A 22 -65.58 14.28 -24.61
N GLY A 23 -65.60 13.57 -25.76
CA GLY A 23 -64.81 12.38 -25.97
C GLY A 23 -63.28 12.64 -25.88
N ILE A 24 -62.80 13.70 -26.52
CA ILE A 24 -61.41 14.12 -26.48
C ILE A 24 -61.02 14.56 -25.08
N LEU A 25 -61.86 15.32 -24.35
CA LEU A 25 -61.59 15.68 -22.96
C LEU A 25 -61.55 14.44 -22.06
N GLY A 26 -62.46 13.47 -22.24
CA GLY A 26 -62.46 12.23 -21.52
C GLY A 26 -61.19 11.39 -21.72
N ILE A 27 -60.73 11.28 -22.96
CA ILE A 27 -59.47 10.58 -23.27
C ILE A 27 -58.27 11.34 -22.66
N ALA A 28 -58.24 12.67 -22.74
CA ALA A 28 -57.18 13.50 -22.19
C ALA A 28 -57.11 13.37 -20.65
N THR A 29 -58.27 13.32 -19.94
CA THR A 29 -58.27 13.12 -18.50
C THR A 29 -57.83 11.70 -18.06
N ILE A 30 -58.16 10.67 -18.83
CA ILE A 30 -57.71 9.30 -18.61
C ILE A 30 -56.18 9.21 -18.83
N LEU A 31 -55.64 9.80 -19.90
CA LEU A 31 -54.22 9.81 -20.18
C LEU A 31 -53.46 10.62 -19.12
N LEU A 32 -53.99 11.74 -18.65
CA LEU A 32 -53.37 12.54 -17.58
C LEU A 32 -53.40 11.78 -16.26
N GLY A 33 -54.51 11.13 -15.92
CA GLY A 33 -54.60 10.30 -14.72
C GLY A 33 -53.67 9.09 -14.73
N SER A 34 -53.51 8.44 -15.88
CA SER A 34 -52.53 7.35 -16.05
C SER A 34 -51.09 7.81 -15.96
N ALA A 35 -50.75 8.97 -16.54
CA ALA A 35 -49.40 9.54 -16.44
C ALA A 35 -49.07 9.97 -15.00
N ILE A 36 -50.03 10.57 -14.28
CA ILE A 36 -49.84 10.91 -12.87
C ILE A 36 -49.68 9.63 -12.01
N GLY A 37 -50.53 8.62 -12.23
CA GLY A 37 -50.43 7.34 -11.53
C GLY A 37 -49.10 6.66 -11.78
N TYR A 38 -48.58 6.68 -13.03
CA TYR A 38 -47.28 6.14 -13.38
C TYR A 38 -46.14 6.87 -12.66
N LYS A 39 -46.17 8.21 -12.64
CA LYS A 39 -45.19 9.01 -11.91
C LYS A 39 -45.21 8.75 -10.40
N LEU A 40 -46.38 8.58 -9.81
CA LEU A 40 -46.51 8.24 -8.39
C LEU A 40 -45.92 6.88 -8.08
N LEU A 41 -46.16 5.88 -8.92
CA LEU A 41 -45.58 4.54 -8.78
C LEU A 41 -44.04 4.56 -8.94
N GLN A 42 -43.52 5.33 -9.89
CA GLN A 42 -42.10 5.51 -10.05
C GLN A 42 -41.47 6.17 -8.81
N LYS A 43 -42.11 7.22 -8.28
CA LYS A 43 -41.61 7.89 -7.06
C LYS A 43 -41.63 6.95 -5.86
N GLN A 44 -42.70 6.18 -5.67
CA GLN A 44 -42.81 5.20 -4.58
C GLN A 44 -41.72 4.11 -4.70
N SER A 45 -41.49 3.58 -5.89
CA SER A 45 -40.42 2.61 -6.14
C SER A 45 -39.03 3.20 -5.87
N TYR A 46 -38.79 4.44 -6.23
CA TYR A 46 -37.58 5.18 -5.95
C TYR A 46 -37.33 5.35 -4.45
N GLU A 47 -38.33 5.82 -3.70
CA GLU A 47 -38.25 5.97 -2.24
C GLU A 47 -37.99 4.63 -1.55
N GLN A 48 -38.63 3.54 -2.00
CA GLN A 48 -38.37 2.20 -1.50
C GLN A 48 -36.95 1.74 -1.71
N LYS A 49 -36.35 2.05 -2.87
CA LYS A 49 -34.93 1.71 -3.15
C LYS A 49 -33.98 2.47 -2.23
N ILE A 50 -34.23 3.75 -1.98
CA ILE A 50 -33.42 4.55 -1.06
C ILE A 50 -33.48 3.96 0.35
N GLU A 51 -34.69 3.68 0.85
CA GLU A 51 -34.85 3.12 2.19
C GLU A 51 -34.25 1.71 2.31
N ALA A 52 -34.37 0.88 1.28
CA ALA A 52 -33.73 -0.42 1.24
C ALA A 52 -32.20 -0.31 1.31
N LEU A 53 -31.61 0.63 0.55
CA LEU A 53 -30.18 0.90 0.57
C LEU A 53 -29.70 1.41 1.94
N LYS A 54 -30.43 2.36 2.54
CA LYS A 54 -30.12 2.84 3.90
C LYS A 54 -30.20 1.71 4.93
N SER A 55 -31.23 0.86 4.83
CA SER A 55 -31.37 -0.29 5.72
C SER A 55 -30.24 -1.30 5.57
N GLU A 56 -29.80 -1.57 4.33
CA GLU A 56 -28.65 -2.44 4.06
C GLU A 56 -27.38 -1.89 4.73
N LYS A 57 -27.10 -0.59 4.55
CA LYS A 57 -25.92 0.05 5.15
C LYS A 57 -26.02 0.10 6.68
N ASP A 58 -27.21 0.33 7.24
CA ASP A 58 -27.42 0.26 8.68
C ASP A 58 -27.15 -1.14 9.24
N GLN A 59 -27.59 -2.20 8.57
CA GLN A 59 -27.29 -3.57 8.99
C GLN A 59 -25.79 -3.87 8.95
N GLN A 60 -25.08 -3.29 7.99
CA GLN A 60 -23.65 -3.54 7.80
C GLN A 60 -22.80 -2.72 8.77
N PHE A 61 -23.10 -1.46 9.04
CA PHE A 61 -22.17 -0.52 9.67
C PHE A 61 -22.65 0.10 10.99
N ASN A 62 -23.94 0.02 11.33
CA ASN A 62 -24.46 0.68 12.54
C ASN A 62 -24.06 -0.03 13.85
N SER A 63 -23.85 -1.34 13.82
CA SER A 63 -23.42 -2.08 15.01
C SER A 63 -22.00 -1.66 15.41
N GLY A 64 -21.84 -1.17 16.66
CA GLY A 64 -20.55 -0.68 17.15
C GLY A 64 -20.10 0.67 16.55
N SER A 65 -21.06 1.45 16.02
CA SER A 65 -20.80 2.78 15.48
C SER A 65 -21.82 3.79 16.01
N GLN A 66 -21.39 5.05 16.14
CA GLN A 66 -22.29 6.19 16.22
C GLN A 66 -22.68 6.58 14.79
N LYS A 67 -23.97 6.70 14.53
CA LYS A 67 -24.51 7.14 13.23
C LYS A 67 -24.91 8.59 13.28
N ASP A 68 -24.38 9.38 12.36
CA ASP A 68 -24.85 10.74 12.08
C ASP A 68 -25.56 10.77 10.72
N HIS A 69 -26.70 11.46 10.66
CA HIS A 69 -27.52 11.61 9.45
C HIS A 69 -27.91 13.08 9.29
N PHE A 70 -27.50 13.72 8.23
CA PHE A 70 -27.70 15.15 8.00
C PHE A 70 -27.69 15.50 6.50
N ARG A 71 -27.96 16.77 6.18
CA ARG A 71 -27.80 17.29 4.81
C ARG A 71 -26.69 18.34 4.76
N LYS A 72 -25.92 18.30 3.68
CA LYS A 72 -24.97 19.36 3.29
C LYS A 72 -25.34 19.81 1.86
N GLY A 73 -25.97 21.00 1.76
CA GLY A 73 -26.58 21.43 0.50
C GLY A 73 -27.69 20.46 0.06
N GLN A 74 -27.59 19.93 -1.16
CA GLN A 74 -28.51 18.96 -1.73
C GLN A 74 -28.16 17.51 -1.35
N ALA A 75 -26.90 17.25 -0.93
CA ALA A 75 -26.46 15.92 -0.56
C ALA A 75 -27.07 15.46 0.79
N GLU A 76 -27.56 14.24 0.83
CA GLU A 76 -27.94 13.53 2.05
C GLU A 76 -26.75 12.69 2.51
N VAL A 77 -26.27 12.89 3.74
CA VAL A 77 -25.06 12.27 4.27
C VAL A 77 -25.39 11.38 5.45
N ILE A 78 -24.93 10.15 5.41
CA ILE A 78 -24.98 9.19 6.51
C ILE A 78 -23.55 8.74 6.82
N ALA A 79 -23.08 9.02 8.03
CA ALA A 79 -21.75 8.67 8.49
C ALA A 79 -21.83 7.72 9.69
N TYR A 80 -21.06 6.63 9.61
CA TYR A 80 -20.89 5.63 10.66
C TYR A 80 -19.51 5.76 11.26
N TYR A 81 -19.44 6.27 12.49
CA TYR A 81 -18.20 6.46 13.24
C TYR A 81 -18.00 5.29 14.19
N PRO A 82 -16.99 4.45 14.02
CA PRO A 82 -16.76 3.30 14.88
C PRO A 82 -16.49 3.73 16.32
N LEU A 83 -16.96 2.92 17.26
CA LEU A 83 -16.78 3.13 18.69
C LEU A 83 -15.64 2.28 19.23
N GLN A 84 -14.90 2.84 20.19
CA GLN A 84 -14.03 2.12 21.10
C GLN A 84 -14.62 2.25 22.50
N GLY A 85 -15.23 1.17 22.98
CA GLY A 85 -16.12 1.26 24.16
C GLY A 85 -17.36 2.12 23.85
N GLU A 86 -17.50 3.22 24.56
CA GLU A 86 -18.60 4.18 24.34
C GLU A 86 -18.18 5.44 23.55
N GLU A 87 -16.90 5.59 23.25
CA GLU A 87 -16.35 6.78 22.59
C GLU A 87 -16.09 6.54 21.10
N VAL A 88 -16.36 7.56 20.29
CA VAL A 88 -16.03 7.54 18.85
C VAL A 88 -14.53 7.65 18.66
N ILE A 89 -14.00 6.83 17.77
CA ILE A 89 -12.59 6.90 17.36
C ILE A 89 -12.34 8.24 16.66
N ALA A 90 -11.58 9.13 17.31
CA ALA A 90 -11.42 10.51 16.92
C ALA A 90 -10.80 10.68 15.52
N SER A 91 -9.76 9.93 15.21
CA SER A 91 -9.06 10.00 13.91
C SER A 91 -9.94 9.58 12.72
N VAL A 92 -10.84 8.60 12.92
CA VAL A 92 -11.83 8.25 11.89
C VAL A 92 -12.81 9.39 11.66
N ARG A 93 -13.33 9.96 12.76
CA ARG A 93 -14.26 11.10 12.68
C ARG A 93 -13.62 12.29 12.00
N GLU A 94 -12.40 12.62 12.36
CA GLU A 94 -11.68 13.76 11.79
C GLU A 94 -11.49 13.60 10.29
N LYS A 95 -11.03 12.43 9.84
CA LYS A 95 -10.79 12.14 8.43
C LYS A 95 -12.08 12.19 7.61
N ILE A 96 -13.19 11.65 8.12
CA ILE A 96 -14.51 11.74 7.47
C ILE A 96 -14.97 13.19 7.41
N ASN A 97 -14.87 13.94 8.51
CA ASN A 97 -15.31 15.33 8.58
C ASN A 97 -14.48 16.24 7.67
N GLN A 98 -13.19 15.96 7.51
CA GLN A 98 -12.34 16.68 6.58
C GLN A 98 -12.82 16.45 5.13
N ASP A 99 -13.05 15.22 4.70
CA ASP A 99 -13.56 14.94 3.35
C ASP A 99 -14.94 15.59 3.11
N ILE A 100 -15.85 15.49 4.09
CA ILE A 100 -17.15 16.16 4.03
C ILE A 100 -16.98 17.67 3.83
N LYS A 101 -16.04 18.30 4.54
CA LYS A 101 -15.81 19.74 4.47
C LYS A 101 -15.22 20.18 3.14
N GLU A 102 -14.23 19.43 2.65
CA GLU A 102 -13.36 19.85 1.54
C GLU A 102 -13.79 19.33 0.18
N LYS A 103 -14.35 18.12 0.13
CA LYS A 103 -14.55 17.40 -1.14
C LYS A 103 -16.00 17.03 -1.45
N LEU A 104 -16.92 17.19 -0.49
CA LEU A 104 -18.32 16.86 -0.75
C LEU A 104 -18.96 17.92 -1.64
N GLU A 105 -19.40 17.51 -2.83
CA GLU A 105 -20.07 18.36 -3.80
C GLU A 105 -21.52 18.65 -3.39
N ASP A 106 -22.03 19.83 -3.79
CA ASP A 106 -23.43 20.23 -3.61
C ASP A 106 -24.29 19.68 -4.76
N LYS A 107 -24.56 18.38 -4.71
CA LYS A 107 -25.39 17.64 -5.69
C LYS A 107 -26.44 16.81 -4.98
N GLU A 108 -27.48 16.42 -5.72
CA GLU A 108 -28.54 15.53 -5.24
C GLU A 108 -28.02 14.08 -5.14
N ASP A 109 -27.13 13.86 -4.18
CA ASP A 109 -26.46 12.59 -3.92
C ASP A 109 -26.84 12.04 -2.54
N LEU A 110 -26.83 10.70 -2.38
CA LEU A 110 -26.84 10.02 -1.08
C LEU A 110 -25.42 9.49 -0.82
N VAL A 111 -24.80 9.96 0.25
CA VAL A 111 -23.41 9.69 0.55
C VAL A 111 -23.27 8.94 1.87
N PHE A 112 -22.59 7.80 1.82
CA PHE A 112 -22.26 7.01 3.00
C PHE A 112 -20.77 7.14 3.32
N TYR A 113 -20.46 7.38 4.59
CA TYR A 113 -19.12 7.27 5.15
C TYR A 113 -19.10 6.15 6.19
N TYR A 114 -18.10 5.29 6.10
CA TYR A 114 -17.94 4.17 7.02
C TYR A 114 -16.48 3.74 7.11
N SER A 115 -16.15 2.89 8.08
CA SER A 115 -14.84 2.26 8.16
C SER A 115 -14.98 0.76 8.35
N GLU A 116 -14.07 0.02 7.73
CA GLU A 116 -13.98 -1.43 7.83
C GLU A 116 -12.66 -1.80 8.50
N GLN A 117 -12.74 -2.72 9.46
CA GLN A 117 -11.53 -3.28 10.06
C GLN A 117 -10.90 -4.25 9.05
N LEU A 118 -9.60 -4.14 8.90
CA LEU A 118 -8.80 -5.00 8.02
C LEU A 118 -8.18 -6.15 8.82
N ASP A 119 -7.71 -7.17 8.11
CA ASP A 119 -6.91 -8.23 8.72
C ASP A 119 -5.67 -7.64 9.40
N PRO A 120 -5.26 -8.18 10.56
CA PRO A 120 -4.08 -7.70 11.27
C PRO A 120 -2.82 -7.82 10.41
N VAL A 121 -2.10 -6.71 10.28
CA VAL A 121 -0.78 -6.66 9.60
C VAL A 121 0.37 -6.45 10.60
N LEU A 122 0.05 -5.95 11.79
CA LEU A 122 0.94 -5.79 12.94
C LEU A 122 0.25 -6.33 14.19
N LYS A 123 1.01 -6.92 15.10
CA LYS A 123 0.49 -7.47 16.35
C LYS A 123 0.04 -6.36 17.29
N GLY A 124 -1.17 -6.48 17.84
CA GLY A 124 -1.73 -5.47 18.75
C GLY A 124 -2.08 -4.14 18.08
N VAL A 125 -2.18 -4.12 16.74
CA VAL A 125 -2.54 -2.95 15.96
C VAL A 125 -3.76 -3.26 15.08
N VAL A 126 -4.78 -2.42 15.19
CA VAL A 126 -6.01 -2.51 14.41
C VAL A 126 -5.89 -1.57 13.21
N ALA A 127 -5.91 -2.13 12.01
CA ALA A 127 -5.96 -1.36 10.78
C ALA A 127 -7.43 -1.15 10.35
N ARG A 128 -7.79 0.06 9.97
CA ARG A 128 -9.11 0.39 9.42
C ARG A 128 -9.00 1.13 8.11
N ASN A 129 -9.75 0.70 7.10
CA ASN A 129 -9.94 1.46 5.88
C ASN A 129 -11.17 2.35 6.02
N ILE A 130 -11.04 3.63 5.72
CA ILE A 130 -12.15 4.58 5.74
C ILE A 130 -12.63 4.77 4.30
N SER A 131 -13.93 4.63 4.08
CA SER A 131 -14.52 4.65 2.76
C SER A 131 -15.64 5.68 2.66
N LYS A 132 -15.75 6.26 1.46
CA LYS A 132 -16.88 7.05 0.99
C LYS A 132 -17.55 6.32 -0.15
N GLN A 133 -18.89 6.26 -0.13
CA GLN A 133 -19.68 5.69 -1.22
C GLN A 133 -20.80 6.67 -1.58
N VAL A 134 -20.90 7.01 -2.87
CA VAL A 134 -21.79 8.03 -3.40
C VAL A 134 -22.79 7.39 -4.34
N TYR A 135 -24.07 7.70 -4.16
CA TYR A 135 -25.17 7.31 -5.02
C TYR A 135 -25.82 8.55 -5.61
N ASP A 136 -25.94 8.61 -6.93
CA ASP A 136 -26.69 9.65 -7.65
C ASP A 136 -28.20 9.42 -7.45
N LEU A 137 -28.88 10.42 -6.94
CA LEU A 137 -30.32 10.44 -6.72
C LEU A 137 -31.09 11.24 -7.79
N SER A 138 -30.40 11.79 -8.77
CA SER A 138 -31.03 12.61 -9.82
C SER A 138 -31.99 11.80 -10.68
N ALA A 139 -33.01 12.45 -11.22
CA ALA A 139 -33.99 11.86 -12.14
C ALA A 139 -34.70 10.60 -11.63
N LEU A 140 -34.96 10.49 -10.32
CA LEU A 140 -35.60 9.32 -9.66
C LEU A 140 -34.83 8.02 -9.89
N LYS A 141 -33.49 8.10 -10.00
CA LYS A 141 -32.58 6.96 -10.04
C LYS A 141 -31.86 6.78 -8.71
N VAL A 142 -31.39 5.60 -8.46
CA VAL A 142 -30.50 5.25 -7.34
C VAL A 142 -29.38 4.43 -7.96
N GLU A 143 -28.29 5.07 -8.30
CA GLU A 143 -27.16 4.44 -9.00
C GLU A 143 -25.86 4.74 -8.23
N GLU A 144 -25.05 3.70 -7.96
CA GLU A 144 -23.73 3.89 -7.37
C GLU A 144 -22.85 4.65 -8.37
N LYS A 145 -22.36 5.81 -7.94
CA LYS A 145 -21.52 6.70 -8.73
C LYS A 145 -20.04 6.54 -8.44
N GLU A 146 -19.73 6.35 -7.15
CA GLU A 146 -18.37 6.32 -6.66
C GLU A 146 -18.26 5.49 -5.38
N LYS A 147 -17.20 4.68 -5.28
CA LYS A 147 -16.74 4.09 -4.03
C LYS A 147 -15.25 4.36 -3.90
N THR A 148 -14.86 5.21 -2.95
CA THR A 148 -13.49 5.70 -2.79
C THR A 148 -12.98 5.40 -1.38
N SER A 149 -11.73 4.92 -1.28
CA SER A 149 -11.01 4.86 0.00
C SER A 149 -10.46 6.24 0.33
N LEU A 150 -10.75 6.72 1.53
CA LEU A 150 -10.16 7.94 2.09
C LEU A 150 -8.78 7.65 2.72
N GLY A 151 -8.36 6.39 2.70
CA GLY A 151 -7.10 5.91 3.24
C GLY A 151 -7.28 5.04 4.48
N LYS A 152 -6.17 4.46 4.90
CA LYS A 152 -6.09 3.62 6.10
C LYS A 152 -5.67 4.44 7.31
N ILE A 153 -6.07 3.98 8.49
CA ILE A 153 -5.55 4.40 9.78
C ILE A 153 -5.13 3.16 10.57
N PHE A 154 -4.17 3.34 11.43
CA PHE A 154 -3.71 2.32 12.35
C PHE A 154 -4.00 2.78 13.78
N LEU A 155 -4.48 1.88 14.61
CA LEU A 155 -4.89 2.14 15.99
C LEU A 155 -4.28 1.08 16.90
N THR A 156 -3.97 1.46 18.10
CA THR A 156 -3.71 0.51 19.18
C THR A 156 -5.00 -0.21 19.61
N GLU A 157 -4.92 -1.30 20.34
CA GLU A 157 -6.10 -2.03 20.82
C GLU A 157 -7.02 -1.17 21.69
N ASP A 158 -6.51 -0.14 22.35
CA ASP A 158 -7.31 0.84 23.12
C ASP A 158 -7.85 2.01 22.26
N GLY A 159 -7.73 1.93 20.94
CA GLY A 159 -8.33 2.87 19.99
C GLY A 159 -7.56 4.18 19.78
N LYS A 160 -6.34 4.30 20.31
CA LYS A 160 -5.47 5.46 20.07
C LYS A 160 -4.72 5.31 18.76
N ASP A 161 -4.37 6.43 18.15
CA ASP A 161 -3.62 6.43 16.90
C ASP A 161 -2.26 5.71 17.05
N PHE A 162 -1.97 4.86 16.07
CA PHE A 162 -0.70 4.18 15.91
C PHE A 162 0.02 4.77 14.72
N ASP A 163 0.93 5.69 14.97
CA ASP A 163 1.79 6.31 13.97
C ASP A 163 3.07 5.50 13.72
N LEU A 164 3.77 5.82 12.63
CA LEU A 164 4.97 5.09 12.21
C LEU A 164 6.09 5.10 13.26
N SER A 165 6.19 6.14 14.08
CA SER A 165 7.26 6.25 15.08
C SER A 165 7.18 5.14 16.14
N ARG A 166 5.98 4.67 16.44
CA ARG A 166 5.73 3.60 17.42
C ARG A 166 6.25 2.24 16.99
N LEU A 167 6.43 2.05 15.67
CA LEU A 167 7.02 0.82 15.14
C LEU A 167 8.51 0.68 15.50
N PHE A 168 9.13 1.70 16.07
CA PHE A 168 10.56 1.76 16.33
C PHE A 168 10.89 2.06 17.79
N LYS A 169 12.00 1.52 18.29
CA LYS A 169 12.54 1.76 19.64
C LYS A 169 13.08 3.18 19.82
N ASP A 170 13.57 3.78 18.74
CA ASP A 170 14.17 5.10 18.70
C ASP A 170 13.73 5.80 17.40
N ALA A 171 12.78 6.72 17.52
CA ALA A 171 12.19 7.41 16.37
C ALA A 171 13.20 8.25 15.58
N SER A 172 14.20 8.82 16.24
CA SER A 172 15.22 9.66 15.57
C SER A 172 16.14 8.81 14.70
N LYS A 173 16.65 7.71 15.25
CA LYS A 173 17.47 6.75 14.47
C LYS A 173 16.66 6.09 13.36
N ALA A 174 15.40 5.79 13.63
CA ALA A 174 14.50 5.23 12.62
C ALA A 174 14.29 6.20 11.45
N LYS A 175 14.05 7.49 11.71
CA LYS A 175 13.90 8.51 10.67
C LYS A 175 15.14 8.61 9.80
N GLU A 176 16.33 8.64 10.38
CA GLU A 176 17.60 8.68 9.64
C GLU A 176 17.77 7.45 8.74
N LEU A 177 17.52 6.25 9.29
CA LEU A 177 17.63 5.00 8.54
C LEU A 177 16.58 4.91 7.43
N LEU A 178 15.34 5.32 7.69
CA LEU A 178 14.27 5.37 6.70
C LEU A 178 14.65 6.29 5.54
N LEU A 179 15.14 7.51 5.81
CA LEU A 179 15.59 8.43 4.76
C LEU A 179 16.73 7.84 3.93
N THR A 180 17.67 7.13 4.57
CA THR A 180 18.76 6.44 3.87
C THR A 180 18.21 5.34 2.95
N GLN A 181 17.30 4.52 3.43
CA GLN A 181 16.68 3.43 2.65
C GLN A 181 15.80 3.98 1.51
N ILE A 182 15.03 5.05 1.76
CA ILE A 182 14.27 5.75 0.73
C ILE A 182 15.19 6.19 -0.41
N LYS A 183 16.29 6.90 -0.08
CA LYS A 183 17.25 7.39 -1.07
C LYS A 183 17.81 6.25 -1.90
N SER A 184 18.34 5.21 -1.27
CA SER A 184 18.87 4.02 -1.96
C SER A 184 17.83 3.37 -2.88
N THR A 185 16.60 3.22 -2.41
CA THR A 185 15.50 2.62 -3.21
C THR A 185 15.15 3.46 -4.44
N LEU A 186 15.21 4.78 -4.33
CA LEU A 186 14.93 5.69 -5.45
C LEU A 186 16.10 5.72 -6.46
N GLU A 187 17.34 5.64 -5.98
CA GLU A 187 18.53 5.52 -6.82
C GLU A 187 18.51 4.20 -7.62
N ASP A 188 18.14 3.08 -6.99
CA ASP A 188 17.99 1.78 -7.65
C ASP A 188 16.89 1.80 -8.74
N LYS A 189 15.84 2.59 -8.54
CA LYS A 189 14.81 2.86 -9.57
C LYS A 189 15.27 3.81 -10.68
N LYS A 190 16.52 4.30 -10.61
CA LYS A 190 17.15 5.21 -11.61
C LYS A 190 16.37 6.52 -11.82
N LEU A 191 15.76 7.05 -10.76
CA LEU A 191 15.19 8.39 -10.81
C LEU A 191 16.32 9.44 -10.90
N ASP A 192 16.02 10.58 -11.52
CA ASP A 192 16.93 11.72 -11.53
C ASP A 192 17.09 12.34 -10.12
N GLN A 193 18.23 12.96 -9.88
CA GLN A 193 18.60 13.48 -8.56
C GLN A 193 17.61 14.54 -8.05
N GLU A 194 17.07 15.37 -8.94
CA GLU A 194 16.11 16.42 -8.56
C GLU A 194 14.82 15.82 -7.98
N LYS A 195 14.31 14.74 -8.59
CA LYS A 195 13.15 14.02 -8.08
C LYS A 195 13.43 13.31 -6.77
N ILE A 196 14.60 12.70 -6.63
CA ILE A 196 15.03 12.08 -5.37
C ILE A 196 15.03 13.13 -4.27
N ASP A 197 15.65 14.30 -4.50
CA ASP A 197 15.74 15.37 -3.52
C ASP A 197 14.36 15.92 -3.14
N GLN A 198 13.43 16.05 -4.08
CA GLN A 198 12.04 16.44 -3.80
C GLN A 198 11.32 15.43 -2.91
N VAL A 199 11.44 14.13 -3.21
CA VAL A 199 10.85 13.07 -2.38
C VAL A 199 11.47 13.05 -0.99
N ILE A 200 12.79 13.08 -0.87
CA ILE A 200 13.49 13.12 0.42
C ILE A 200 13.05 14.33 1.24
N LYS A 201 12.94 15.50 0.61
CA LYS A 201 12.48 16.72 1.28
C LYS A 201 11.08 16.56 1.83
N SER A 202 10.16 15.92 1.10
CA SER A 202 8.79 15.71 1.56
C SER A 202 8.70 14.93 2.89
N PHE A 203 9.67 14.06 3.16
CA PHE A 203 9.78 13.32 4.42
C PHE A 203 10.62 14.07 5.48
N THR A 204 11.68 14.75 5.06
CA THR A 204 12.58 15.47 5.98
C THR A 204 11.86 16.60 6.70
N ASP A 205 11.00 17.32 5.98
CA ASP A 205 10.27 18.51 6.50
C ASP A 205 9.12 18.13 7.46
N GLN A 206 8.88 16.82 7.68
CA GLN A 206 7.83 16.33 8.56
C GLN A 206 8.40 15.49 9.71
N GLU A 207 7.71 15.49 10.85
CA GLU A 207 7.97 14.54 11.93
C GLU A 207 7.53 13.13 11.52
N LEU A 208 8.24 12.10 12.03
CA LEU A 208 7.94 10.69 11.72
C LEU A 208 6.50 10.27 12.10
N THR A 209 5.93 10.90 13.10
CA THR A 209 4.54 10.72 13.54
C THR A 209 3.51 11.14 12.50
N SER A 210 3.90 12.01 11.55
CA SER A 210 3.02 12.52 10.48
C SER A 210 3.18 11.79 9.15
N TRP A 211 4.14 10.84 9.05
CA TRP A 211 4.36 10.13 7.81
C TRP A 211 3.20 9.18 7.51
N SER A 212 2.64 9.30 6.31
CA SER A 212 1.63 8.36 5.84
C SER A 212 2.28 7.04 5.47
N PHE A 213 1.80 5.94 6.04
CA PHE A 213 2.37 4.63 5.82
C PHE A 213 1.30 3.53 5.73
N ASP A 214 1.70 2.39 5.17
CA ASP A 214 1.02 1.11 5.25
C ASP A 214 2.03 0.02 5.64
N TYR A 215 1.55 -1.15 6.04
CA TYR A 215 2.38 -2.33 6.26
C TYR A 215 1.78 -3.50 5.49
N LYS A 216 2.55 -4.09 4.58
CA LYS A 216 2.10 -5.18 3.74
C LYS A 216 3.27 -6.05 3.29
N ASP A 217 3.08 -7.36 3.28
CA ASP A 217 4.05 -8.33 2.74
C ASP A 217 5.47 -8.18 3.32
N SER A 218 5.59 -7.95 4.64
CA SER A 218 6.87 -7.69 5.33
C SER A 218 7.59 -6.42 4.85
N GLN A 219 6.83 -5.43 4.39
CA GLN A 219 7.34 -4.14 3.93
C GLN A 219 6.61 -2.98 4.61
N ILE A 220 7.34 -1.93 4.92
CA ILE A 220 6.80 -0.61 5.25
C ILE A 220 6.59 0.11 3.92
N ILE A 221 5.36 0.50 3.63
CA ILE A 221 5.00 1.27 2.44
C ILE A 221 4.83 2.72 2.88
N LEU A 222 5.59 3.63 2.28
CA LEU A 222 5.55 5.05 2.58
C LEU A 222 4.93 5.83 1.42
N TYR A 223 4.11 6.81 1.76
CA TYR A 223 3.45 7.69 0.79
C TYR A 223 4.00 9.10 0.93
N PRO A 224 4.82 9.58 -0.04
CA PRO A 224 5.41 10.91 0.03
C PRO A 224 4.34 11.99 -0.12
N ALA A 225 4.32 12.95 0.80
CA ALA A 225 3.45 14.11 0.69
C ALA A 225 3.97 15.05 -0.41
N ASN A 226 3.09 15.47 -1.33
CA ASN A 226 3.41 16.43 -2.38
C ASN A 226 4.54 16.02 -3.36
N ALA A 227 4.83 14.73 -3.50
CA ALA A 227 5.86 14.26 -4.43
C ALA A 227 5.44 14.30 -5.91
N GLY A 228 4.26 14.87 -6.21
CA GLY A 228 3.71 14.91 -7.57
C GLY A 228 3.36 13.52 -8.11
N GLU A 229 3.15 13.41 -9.42
CA GLU A 229 2.85 12.13 -10.09
C GLU A 229 4.06 11.17 -10.18
N THR A 230 5.20 11.55 -9.60
CA THR A 230 6.48 10.87 -9.87
C THR A 230 6.69 9.61 -9.03
N VAL A 231 6.27 9.61 -7.77
CA VAL A 231 6.41 8.47 -6.85
C VAL A 231 5.16 8.38 -5.98
N GLU A 232 4.32 7.38 -6.25
CA GLU A 232 3.09 7.17 -5.48
C GLU A 232 3.38 6.51 -4.13
N GLU A 233 4.28 5.52 -4.13
CA GLU A 233 4.64 4.76 -2.93
C GLU A 233 6.10 4.28 -2.95
N ILE A 234 6.67 4.08 -1.76
CA ILE A 234 8.00 3.55 -1.55
C ILE A 234 7.90 2.36 -0.60
N ALA A 235 8.20 1.17 -1.10
CA ALA A 235 8.18 -0.07 -0.34
C ALA A 235 9.58 -0.38 0.21
N LEU A 236 9.70 -0.50 1.52
CA LEU A 236 10.95 -0.77 2.22
C LEU A 236 10.84 -2.09 3.00
N PRO A 237 11.72 -3.08 2.77
CA PRO A 237 11.65 -4.35 3.48
C PRO A 237 11.89 -4.15 4.98
N ILE A 238 11.03 -4.75 5.82
CA ILE A 238 11.12 -4.62 7.28
C ILE A 238 12.46 -5.10 7.84
N SER A 239 13.11 -6.04 7.16
CA SER A 239 14.43 -6.57 7.55
C SER A 239 15.53 -5.52 7.55
N SER A 240 15.40 -4.44 6.79
CA SER A 240 16.34 -3.31 6.82
C SER A 240 16.32 -2.54 8.14
N PHE A 241 15.30 -2.77 8.96
CA PHE A 241 15.04 -2.03 10.20
C PHE A 241 15.14 -2.88 11.46
N PHE A 242 15.52 -4.15 11.38
CA PHE A 242 15.55 -5.06 12.54
C PHE A 242 16.39 -4.56 13.72
N ASP A 243 17.39 -3.75 13.49
CA ASP A 243 18.21 -3.17 14.56
C ASP A 243 17.48 -2.08 15.37
N VAL A 244 16.49 -1.44 14.79
CA VAL A 244 15.76 -0.31 15.39
C VAL A 244 14.28 -0.58 15.62
N ILE A 245 13.72 -1.66 15.05
CA ILE A 245 12.30 -1.97 15.15
C ILE A 245 11.88 -2.42 16.55
N GLU A 246 10.66 -2.07 16.95
CA GLU A 246 10.00 -2.62 18.14
C GLU A 246 9.37 -3.97 17.79
N SER A 247 10.06 -5.05 18.12
CA SER A 247 9.71 -6.41 17.69
C SER A 247 8.38 -6.93 18.25
N SER A 248 7.86 -6.30 19.30
CA SER A 248 6.57 -6.67 19.91
C SER A 248 5.38 -6.49 18.94
N TYR A 249 5.52 -5.63 17.94
CA TYR A 249 4.52 -5.41 16.89
C TYR A 249 4.60 -6.37 15.71
N LEU A 250 5.64 -7.19 15.61
CA LEU A 250 5.80 -8.13 14.50
C LEU A 250 4.84 -9.32 14.61
N LEU A 251 4.17 -9.67 13.51
CA LEU A 251 3.46 -10.93 13.39
C LEU A 251 4.44 -12.11 13.27
N GLU A 252 3.94 -13.32 13.44
CA GLU A 252 4.74 -14.55 13.56
C GLU A 252 5.83 -14.65 12.48
N LYS A 253 5.47 -14.49 11.21
CA LYS A 253 6.40 -14.56 10.07
C LYS A 253 7.57 -13.59 10.21
N ASP A 254 7.29 -12.33 10.53
CA ASP A 254 8.33 -11.29 10.63
C ASP A 254 9.10 -11.41 11.94
N ALA A 255 8.47 -11.90 13.01
CA ALA A 255 9.13 -12.21 14.27
C ALA A 255 10.15 -13.35 14.11
N GLU A 256 9.84 -14.39 13.32
CA GLU A 256 10.78 -15.46 12.99
C GLU A 256 11.98 -14.92 12.20
N LEU A 257 11.76 -14.07 11.19
CA LEU A 257 12.84 -13.42 10.45
C LEU A 257 13.72 -12.55 11.35
N TYR A 258 13.11 -11.80 12.26
CA TYR A 258 13.80 -10.99 13.26
C TYR A 258 14.69 -11.85 14.17
N GLN A 259 14.17 -12.96 14.72
CA GLN A 259 14.94 -13.87 15.54
C GLN A 259 16.11 -14.51 14.77
N ALA A 260 15.87 -14.94 13.53
CA ALA A 260 16.91 -15.50 12.68
C ALA A 260 18.03 -14.48 12.39
N TYR A 261 17.67 -13.21 12.14
CA TYR A 261 18.63 -12.12 11.95
C TYR A 261 19.57 -11.97 13.17
N PHE A 262 19.02 -11.87 14.38
CA PHE A 262 19.83 -11.72 15.60
C PHE A 262 20.58 -13.00 15.98
N ALA A 263 20.01 -14.17 15.72
CA ALA A 263 20.73 -15.43 15.91
C ALA A 263 21.98 -15.52 15.03
N LYS A 264 21.91 -15.00 13.80
CA LYS A 264 23.05 -14.92 12.89
C LYS A 264 24.03 -13.80 13.31
N LYS A 265 23.53 -12.62 13.60
CA LYS A 265 24.32 -11.43 13.97
C LYS A 265 25.12 -11.65 15.26
N ASN A 266 24.52 -12.35 16.23
CA ASN A 266 25.13 -12.60 17.55
C ASN A 266 26.08 -13.82 17.57
N LYS A 267 26.17 -14.57 16.45
CA LYS A 267 27.18 -15.61 16.36
C LYS A 267 28.56 -14.96 16.31
N LYS A 268 29.41 -15.28 17.28
CA LYS A 268 30.82 -14.95 17.19
C LYS A 268 31.43 -15.83 16.10
N VAL A 269 31.57 -15.30 14.90
CA VAL A 269 32.20 -15.96 13.75
C VAL A 269 33.53 -15.32 13.46
N VAL A 270 34.51 -16.14 13.13
CA VAL A 270 35.83 -15.75 12.68
C VAL A 270 36.01 -16.33 11.28
N ALA A 271 36.41 -15.51 10.31
CA ALA A 271 36.85 -15.99 9.01
C ALA A 271 38.37 -16.24 9.10
N LEU A 272 38.78 -17.47 8.80
CA LEU A 272 40.21 -17.80 8.68
C LEU A 272 40.65 -17.66 7.24
N THR A 273 41.70 -16.87 7.01
CA THR A 273 42.33 -16.72 5.70
C THR A 273 43.83 -17.06 5.80
N PHE A 274 44.33 -17.63 4.74
CA PHE A 274 45.78 -17.96 4.59
C PHE A 274 46.23 -17.43 3.25
N ASP A 275 47.21 -16.52 3.29
CA ASP A 275 47.75 -15.85 2.13
C ASP A 275 49.08 -16.46 1.72
N ASP A 276 49.55 -16.16 0.51
CA ASP A 276 50.87 -16.50 -0.06
C ASP A 276 51.15 -17.98 -0.34
N GLY A 277 50.17 -18.86 -0.10
CA GLY A 277 50.30 -20.28 -0.47
C GLY A 277 50.24 -20.52 -2.00
N PRO A 278 50.21 -21.82 -2.41
CA PRO A 278 50.48 -23.00 -1.60
C PRO A 278 51.99 -23.17 -1.27
N ASN A 279 52.22 -23.77 -0.09
CA ASN A 279 53.54 -24.21 0.32
C ASN A 279 53.45 -25.68 0.78
N PRO A 280 54.33 -26.60 0.30
CA PRO A 280 54.19 -28.03 0.57
C PRO A 280 54.24 -28.39 2.06
N THR A 281 54.89 -27.61 2.89
CA THR A 281 54.98 -27.88 4.33
C THR A 281 53.88 -27.16 5.11
N THR A 282 53.82 -25.83 5.04
CA THR A 282 52.97 -25.01 5.89
C THR A 282 51.50 -25.12 5.48
N THR A 283 51.19 -25.20 4.17
CA THR A 283 49.81 -25.36 3.71
C THR A 283 49.30 -26.74 4.08
N THR A 284 50.13 -27.80 3.99
CA THR A 284 49.76 -29.15 4.43
C THR A 284 49.41 -29.17 5.93
N GLN A 285 50.25 -28.56 6.78
CA GLN A 285 49.98 -28.47 8.21
C GLN A 285 48.72 -27.70 8.54
N ALA A 286 48.45 -26.62 7.82
CA ALA A 286 47.21 -25.84 7.97
C ALA A 286 46.00 -26.68 7.61
N LEU A 287 46.00 -27.38 6.47
CA LEU A 287 44.94 -28.28 6.03
C LEU A 287 44.67 -29.43 7.04
N ASP A 288 45.74 -30.06 7.52
CA ASP A 288 45.66 -31.13 8.52
C ASP A 288 44.99 -30.62 9.82
N THR A 289 45.38 -29.41 10.23
CA THR A 289 44.81 -28.77 11.43
C THR A 289 43.34 -28.42 11.23
N LEU A 290 42.99 -27.81 10.09
CA LEU A 290 41.60 -27.46 9.76
C LEU A 290 40.71 -28.70 9.69
N ALA A 291 41.19 -29.76 9.05
CA ALA A 291 40.50 -31.05 8.99
C ALA A 291 40.27 -31.64 10.38
N LYS A 292 41.27 -31.63 11.25
CA LYS A 292 41.17 -32.11 12.65
C LYS A 292 40.06 -31.41 13.43
N TYR A 293 39.84 -30.12 13.21
CA TYR A 293 38.85 -29.32 13.91
C TYR A 293 37.54 -29.12 13.12
N GLY A 294 37.44 -29.70 11.93
CA GLY A 294 36.26 -29.56 11.08
C GLY A 294 36.00 -28.10 10.58
N VAL A 295 37.04 -27.30 10.54
CA VAL A 295 36.95 -25.87 10.22
C VAL A 295 37.26 -25.62 8.75
N LYS A 296 36.54 -24.69 8.11
CA LYS A 296 36.81 -24.25 6.75
C LYS A 296 37.50 -22.90 6.75
N ALA A 297 38.30 -22.65 5.70
CA ALA A 297 39.07 -21.43 5.54
C ALA A 297 39.12 -21.00 4.06
N THR A 298 39.59 -19.76 3.82
CA THR A 298 39.91 -19.26 2.49
C THR A 298 41.44 -19.22 2.32
N PHE A 299 41.90 -19.76 1.22
CA PHE A 299 43.36 -19.70 0.85
C PHE A 299 43.50 -18.76 -0.36
N PHE A 300 44.17 -17.63 -0.17
CA PHE A 300 44.55 -16.74 -1.25
C PHE A 300 45.95 -17.15 -1.75
N VAL A 301 46.00 -17.73 -2.96
CA VAL A 301 47.21 -18.37 -3.47
C VAL A 301 47.92 -17.51 -4.51
N LEU A 302 49.25 -17.55 -4.47
CA LEU A 302 50.09 -16.93 -5.49
C LEU A 302 50.24 -17.86 -6.68
N GLY A 303 50.04 -17.34 -7.90
CA GLY A 303 50.15 -18.12 -9.12
C GLY A 303 51.50 -18.81 -9.26
N LYS A 304 52.63 -18.10 -8.93
CA LYS A 304 53.96 -18.64 -8.98
C LYS A 304 54.22 -19.87 -8.10
N ASN A 305 53.41 -20.06 -7.05
CA ASN A 305 53.55 -21.15 -6.08
C ASN A 305 52.68 -22.38 -6.44
N ILE A 306 51.84 -22.30 -7.47
CA ILE A 306 50.93 -23.38 -7.84
C ILE A 306 51.67 -24.52 -8.52
N ALA A 307 52.63 -24.20 -9.43
CA ALA A 307 53.38 -25.23 -10.14
C ALA A 307 54.14 -26.19 -9.20
N GLY A 308 53.82 -27.47 -9.31
CA GLY A 308 54.32 -28.52 -8.42
C GLY A 308 53.57 -28.72 -7.12
N ASN A 309 52.55 -27.86 -6.86
CA ASN A 309 51.70 -27.93 -5.67
C ASN A 309 50.21 -28.06 -6.03
N GLU A 310 49.85 -28.49 -7.26
CA GLU A 310 48.50 -28.62 -7.76
C GLU A 310 47.63 -29.59 -6.91
N ASN A 311 48.29 -30.55 -6.28
CA ASN A 311 47.65 -31.48 -5.36
C ASN A 311 47.11 -30.77 -4.11
N LEU A 312 47.76 -29.71 -3.64
CA LEU A 312 47.25 -28.91 -2.49
C LEU A 312 46.03 -28.10 -2.85
N LEU A 313 45.96 -27.53 -4.06
CA LEU A 313 44.75 -26.86 -4.56
C LEU A 313 43.57 -27.84 -4.65
N LYS A 314 43.80 -29.04 -5.21
CA LYS A 314 42.78 -30.10 -5.25
C LYS A 314 42.35 -30.49 -3.87
N ARG A 315 43.28 -30.61 -2.91
CA ARG A 315 42.98 -30.92 -1.52
C ARG A 315 42.15 -29.81 -0.87
N MET A 316 42.53 -28.53 -1.00
CA MET A 316 41.75 -27.39 -0.51
C MET A 316 40.26 -27.46 -0.99
N LYS A 317 40.09 -27.64 -2.30
CA LYS A 317 38.77 -27.71 -2.92
C LYS A 317 37.97 -28.93 -2.45
N SER A 318 38.58 -30.12 -2.40
CA SER A 318 37.90 -31.35 -1.99
C SER A 318 37.56 -31.37 -0.51
N GLU A 319 38.32 -30.70 0.35
CA GLU A 319 38.04 -30.53 1.76
C GLU A 319 37.05 -29.36 2.04
N GLY A 320 36.59 -28.66 0.99
CA GLY A 320 35.53 -27.62 1.10
C GLY A 320 36.04 -26.26 1.56
N HIS A 321 37.32 -25.98 1.33
CA HIS A 321 37.89 -24.65 1.51
C HIS A 321 37.66 -23.78 0.26
N VAL A 322 37.69 -22.47 0.44
CA VAL A 322 37.63 -21.51 -0.68
C VAL A 322 39.08 -21.25 -1.13
N VAL A 323 39.30 -21.26 -2.44
CA VAL A 323 40.61 -20.85 -3.04
C VAL A 323 40.37 -19.56 -3.79
N GLY A 324 41.15 -18.54 -3.47
CA GLY A 324 41.09 -17.21 -4.09
C GLY A 324 42.43 -16.80 -4.71
N ASN A 325 42.36 -15.85 -5.61
CA ASN A 325 43.49 -15.28 -6.33
C ASN A 325 44.22 -14.24 -5.47
N HIS A 326 45.56 -14.41 -5.29
CA HIS A 326 46.41 -13.48 -4.55
C HIS A 326 47.49 -12.84 -5.45
N SER A 327 47.18 -12.64 -6.73
CA SER A 327 48.10 -12.26 -7.78
C SER A 327 49.14 -13.34 -8.12
N TRP A 328 49.97 -13.09 -9.16
CA TRP A 328 51.02 -14.03 -9.54
C TRP A 328 52.17 -14.07 -8.54
N SER A 329 52.66 -12.90 -8.11
CA SER A 329 53.92 -12.81 -7.34
C SER A 329 53.88 -11.82 -6.18
N HIS A 330 52.68 -11.29 -5.83
CA HIS A 330 52.47 -10.32 -4.75
C HIS A 330 53.19 -8.96 -4.94
N PRO A 331 53.14 -8.33 -6.13
CA PRO A 331 53.71 -7.00 -6.31
C PRO A 331 52.80 -5.91 -5.74
N VAL A 332 53.31 -4.71 -5.60
CA VAL A 332 52.48 -3.52 -5.34
C VAL A 332 51.77 -3.15 -6.65
N LEU A 333 50.52 -3.61 -6.83
CA LEU A 333 49.77 -3.48 -8.11
C LEU A 333 49.70 -2.04 -8.61
N SER A 334 49.58 -1.05 -7.70
CA SER A 334 49.52 0.37 -8.05
C SER A 334 50.80 0.95 -8.64
N GLN A 335 51.89 0.22 -8.57
CA GLN A 335 53.21 0.60 -9.14
C GLN A 335 53.46 -0.05 -10.50
N LEU A 336 52.57 -0.92 -10.95
CA LEU A 336 52.68 -1.60 -12.23
C LEU A 336 51.97 -0.85 -13.34
N SER A 337 52.34 -1.17 -14.60
CA SER A 337 51.47 -0.81 -15.71
C SER A 337 50.12 -1.52 -15.60
N LEU A 338 49.05 -0.95 -16.22
CA LEU A 338 47.71 -1.57 -16.21
C LEU A 338 47.78 -2.99 -16.81
N GLU A 339 48.60 -3.19 -17.84
CA GLU A 339 48.75 -4.48 -18.51
C GLU A 339 49.41 -5.51 -17.59
N ASP A 340 50.51 -5.12 -16.93
CA ASP A 340 51.20 -5.99 -15.97
C ASP A 340 50.35 -6.31 -14.76
N ALA A 341 49.59 -5.33 -14.24
CA ALA A 341 48.66 -5.56 -13.14
C ALA A 341 47.56 -6.53 -13.52
N LYS A 342 46.99 -6.39 -14.72
CA LYS A 342 46.00 -7.37 -15.25
C LYS A 342 46.61 -8.76 -15.33
N LYS A 343 47.82 -8.87 -15.87
CA LYS A 343 48.52 -10.14 -16.02
C LYS A 343 48.77 -10.84 -14.69
N GLN A 344 49.08 -10.10 -13.64
CA GLN A 344 49.22 -10.65 -12.28
C GLN A 344 47.95 -11.36 -11.81
N ILE A 345 46.78 -10.92 -12.25
CA ILE A 345 45.50 -11.50 -11.86
C ILE A 345 45.11 -12.62 -12.82
N THR A 346 45.13 -12.36 -14.13
CA THR A 346 44.67 -13.34 -15.13
C THR A 346 45.51 -14.61 -15.16
N ASP A 347 46.85 -14.48 -15.13
CA ASP A 347 47.76 -15.65 -15.17
C ASP A 347 47.56 -16.56 -13.91
N THR A 348 47.14 -15.98 -12.79
CA THR A 348 46.81 -16.75 -11.59
C THR A 348 45.44 -17.38 -11.69
N GLU A 349 44.45 -16.64 -12.20
CA GLU A 349 43.07 -17.11 -12.37
C GLU A 349 42.99 -18.33 -13.30
N ASP A 350 43.78 -18.33 -14.36
CA ASP A 350 43.88 -19.44 -15.33
C ASP A 350 44.41 -20.77 -14.71
N LEU A 351 45.01 -20.72 -13.53
CA LEU A 351 45.52 -21.87 -12.79
C LEU A 351 44.57 -22.33 -11.66
N LEU A 352 43.57 -21.52 -11.30
CA LEU A 352 42.62 -21.81 -10.22
C LEU A 352 41.40 -22.58 -10.69
#